data_0b1a2ca48433697b5e6c8624f1820607
#
_entry.id   0b1a2ca48433697b5e6c8624f1820607
#
_cell.length_a   1.000
_cell.length_b   1.000
_cell.length_c   1.000
_cell.angle_alpha   90.00
_cell.angle_beta   90.00
_cell.angle_gamma   90.00
#
_symmetry.space_group_name_H-M   'P 1'
#
loop_
_entity.id
_entity.type
_entity.pdbx_description
1 polymer ?
#
loop_
_entity_poly.entity_id
_entity_poly.type
_entity_poly.pdbx_seq_one_letter_code
_entity_poly.pdbx_strand_id
1 'polypeptide(L)'
;SACLVGSEMCIRDRVNENMPRCLGGFDNCIHVSEVDMIVEGRNDPMGIQPSGTATEVDRAVAKLIVEQIPDGACLQLGIGGMPNTVGAMLCESDLKDLGVHTEMYVDAYVDLAMAGKVTCMKKNIDRGRQVFAFAAGTQKLYDYLDDNPACMAAPISYTNDIRTIAAIDNFVSINNAVDVDLYGQVNGETAGTKQISGAGGQQDFVLGAYLSKGGKSFICLSSTHADKDGTLHSRIRPTLQNGSVVTDTRVNTMYVVTEYGCVCLKGLTVWERAEKLISIAHPDFREELIREAEKQKIWYPHNRR
;
A
#
# COMPACT_ATOMS: atom_id res chain seq x y z
N SER A 1 -15.00 13.20 -5.07
CA SER A 1 -14.77 14.05 -6.24
C SER A 1 -13.28 14.06 -6.55
N ALA A 2 -12.95 13.46 -7.67
CA ALA A 2 -11.59 13.42 -8.12
C ALA A 2 -11.04 14.83 -8.30
N CYS A 3 -9.84 15.03 -7.84
CA CYS A 3 -9.07 16.24 -7.95
C CYS A 3 -9.08 16.81 -9.35
N LEU A 4 -9.85 17.86 -9.57
CA LEU A 4 -9.74 18.74 -10.71
C LEU A 4 -8.83 19.94 -10.40
N VAL A 5 -7.81 19.72 -9.57
CA VAL A 5 -6.85 20.76 -9.22
C VAL A 5 -6.13 21.26 -10.46
N GLY A 6 -6.38 22.50 -10.82
CA GLY A 6 -5.78 23.17 -11.98
C GLY A 6 -6.39 22.83 -13.33
N SER A 7 -7.58 22.21 -13.38
CA SER A 7 -8.30 21.95 -14.62
C SER A 7 -9.29 23.10 -14.88
N GLU A 8 -9.15 23.78 -16.00
CA GLU A 8 -10.15 24.74 -16.54
C GLU A 8 -11.30 24.02 -17.27
N MET A 9 -11.39 22.69 -17.12
CA MET A 9 -12.41 21.90 -17.78
C MET A 9 -13.74 21.98 -17.03
N CYS A 10 -14.83 21.77 -17.77
CA CYS A 10 -16.19 21.70 -17.27
C CYS A 10 -16.31 20.68 -16.13
N ILE A 11 -16.74 21.13 -14.95
CA ILE A 11 -16.95 20.30 -13.76
C ILE A 11 -18.35 19.66 -13.88
N ARG A 12 -18.38 18.35 -14.00
CA ARG A 12 -19.60 17.54 -14.02
C ARG A 12 -19.65 16.70 -12.77
N ASP A 13 -20.63 16.95 -11.94
CA ASP A 13 -20.80 16.24 -10.68
C ASP A 13 -22.00 15.30 -10.74
N ARG A 14 -21.80 14.06 -10.28
CA ARG A 14 -22.86 13.09 -10.11
C ARG A 14 -23.14 12.94 -8.62
N VAL A 15 -24.29 13.39 -8.20
CA VAL A 15 -24.71 13.34 -6.82
C VAL A 15 -25.39 12.02 -6.47
N ASN A 16 -25.18 11.54 -5.27
CA ASN A 16 -25.82 10.34 -4.70
C ASN A 16 -26.05 10.59 -3.21
N GLU A 17 -27.31 10.59 -2.78
CA GLU A 17 -27.70 10.86 -1.40
C GLU A 17 -27.35 9.71 -0.43
N ASN A 18 -26.99 8.52 -0.94
CA ASN A 18 -26.53 7.40 -0.12
C ASN A 18 -25.01 7.44 0.16
N MET A 19 -24.29 8.45 -0.35
CA MET A 19 -22.88 8.63 0.02
C MET A 19 -22.75 9.17 1.44
N PRO A 20 -21.81 8.63 2.26
CA PRO A 20 -21.54 9.18 3.58
C PRO A 20 -21.07 10.62 3.47
N ARG A 21 -21.48 11.45 4.39
CA ARG A 21 -20.97 12.82 4.53
C ARG A 21 -19.61 12.79 5.21
N CYS A 22 -18.56 12.78 4.40
CA CYS A 22 -17.19 12.81 4.90
C CYS A 22 -16.80 14.22 5.32
N LEU A 23 -16.42 14.39 6.60
CA LEU A 23 -15.87 15.63 7.08
C LEU A 23 -14.43 15.81 6.60
N GLY A 24 -14.03 17.03 6.29
CA GLY A 24 -12.70 17.30 5.75
C GLY A 24 -11.99 18.46 6.44
N GLY A 25 -10.71 18.59 6.15
CA GLY A 25 -9.91 19.71 6.63
C GLY A 25 -9.94 20.91 5.69
N PHE A 26 -9.84 20.66 4.37
CA PHE A 26 -9.83 21.66 3.29
C PHE A 26 -10.09 20.95 1.96
N ASP A 27 -10.61 21.70 0.99
CA ASP A 27 -10.85 21.26 -0.40
C ASP A 27 -11.59 19.91 -0.54
N ASN A 28 -12.42 19.56 0.45
CA ASN A 28 -13.23 18.33 0.43
C ASN A 28 -14.67 18.58 -0.05
N CYS A 29 -15.04 19.82 -0.30
CA CYS A 29 -16.32 20.22 -0.86
C CYS A 29 -16.12 21.35 -1.87
N ILE A 30 -17.07 21.44 -2.78
CA ILE A 30 -17.12 22.48 -3.81
C ILE A 30 -18.45 23.22 -3.70
N HIS A 31 -18.45 24.53 -3.91
CA HIS A 31 -19.69 25.30 -3.92
C HIS A 31 -20.47 25.01 -5.21
N VAL A 32 -21.79 24.88 -5.11
CA VAL A 32 -22.65 24.52 -6.25
C VAL A 32 -22.50 25.46 -7.45
N SER A 33 -22.15 26.75 -7.22
CA SER A 33 -21.93 27.73 -8.31
C SER A 33 -20.65 27.50 -9.11
N GLU A 34 -19.75 26.61 -8.63
CA GLU A 34 -18.52 26.26 -9.33
C GLU A 34 -18.68 24.98 -10.16
N VAL A 35 -19.85 24.34 -10.11
CA VAL A 35 -20.16 23.13 -10.86
C VAL A 35 -20.91 23.51 -12.14
N ASP A 36 -20.37 23.13 -13.29
CA ASP A 36 -20.98 23.40 -14.60
C ASP A 36 -22.20 22.53 -14.88
N MET A 37 -22.21 21.29 -14.35
CA MET A 37 -23.31 20.35 -14.56
C MET A 37 -23.45 19.42 -13.37
N ILE A 38 -24.65 19.36 -12.80
CA ILE A 38 -25.02 18.41 -11.76
C ILE A 38 -25.94 17.37 -12.38
N VAL A 39 -25.58 16.09 -12.18
CA VAL A 39 -26.38 14.94 -12.61
C VAL A 39 -26.83 14.19 -11.38
N GLU A 40 -28.12 14.17 -11.12
CA GLU A 40 -28.71 13.29 -10.13
C GLU A 40 -28.72 11.84 -10.67
N GLY A 41 -28.12 10.92 -9.93
CA GLY A 41 -28.12 9.51 -10.27
C GLY A 41 -29.41 8.83 -9.83
N ARG A 42 -29.42 7.49 -9.86
CA ARG A 42 -30.54 6.69 -9.33
C ARG A 42 -30.50 6.54 -7.81
N ASN A 43 -29.53 7.19 -7.15
CA ASN A 43 -29.27 7.06 -5.71
C ASN A 43 -29.13 5.59 -5.28
N ASP A 44 -28.42 4.80 -6.11
CA ASP A 44 -28.11 3.41 -5.80
C ASP A 44 -27.31 3.33 -4.47
N PRO A 45 -27.48 2.29 -3.66
CA PRO A 45 -26.62 2.05 -2.51
C PRO A 45 -25.14 2.04 -2.89
N MET A 46 -24.28 2.43 -1.94
CA MET A 46 -22.83 2.37 -2.17
C MET A 46 -22.39 0.94 -2.53
N GLY A 47 -21.51 0.84 -3.50
CA GLY A 47 -20.94 -0.44 -3.91
C GLY A 47 -20.12 -1.07 -2.77
N ILE A 48 -20.38 -2.34 -2.49
CA ILE A 48 -19.66 -3.09 -1.46
C ILE A 48 -18.47 -3.79 -2.11
N GLN A 49 -17.28 -3.61 -1.51
CA GLN A 49 -16.08 -4.37 -1.86
C GLN A 49 -15.74 -5.33 -0.71
N PRO A 50 -16.12 -6.62 -0.82
CA PRO A 50 -15.80 -7.58 0.22
C PRO A 50 -14.29 -7.84 0.27
N SER A 51 -13.76 -7.98 1.46
CA SER A 51 -12.38 -8.44 1.68
C SER A 51 -12.27 -9.92 1.27
N GLY A 52 -11.20 -10.25 0.54
CA GLY A 52 -10.88 -11.65 0.23
C GLY A 52 -10.54 -12.44 1.50
N THR A 53 -10.71 -13.76 1.45
CA THR A 53 -10.30 -14.65 2.54
C THR A 53 -8.77 -14.70 2.64
N ALA A 54 -8.23 -14.47 3.84
CA ALA A 54 -6.80 -14.54 4.11
C ALA A 54 -6.27 -15.97 3.90
N THR A 55 -5.20 -16.10 3.12
CA THR A 55 -4.47 -17.36 2.93
C THR A 55 -3.45 -17.57 4.05
N GLU A 56 -2.88 -18.77 4.16
CA GLU A 56 -1.76 -19.05 5.08
C GLU A 56 -0.53 -18.18 4.75
N VAL A 57 -0.28 -17.95 3.45
CA VAL A 57 0.78 -17.04 2.99
C VAL A 57 0.54 -15.62 3.47
N ASP A 58 -0.69 -15.10 3.34
CA ASP A 58 -1.05 -13.77 3.82
C ASP A 58 -0.81 -13.64 5.34
N ARG A 59 -1.17 -14.67 6.11
CA ARG A 59 -0.94 -14.69 7.55
C ARG A 59 0.55 -14.70 7.91
N ALA A 60 1.35 -15.49 7.21
CA ALA A 60 2.80 -15.55 7.44
C ALA A 60 3.46 -14.19 7.15
N VAL A 61 3.13 -13.57 6.03
CA VAL A 61 3.64 -12.24 5.66
C VAL A 61 3.17 -11.17 6.64
N ALA A 62 1.87 -11.15 6.98
CA ALA A 62 1.31 -10.17 7.89
C ALA A 62 1.98 -10.22 9.28
N LYS A 63 2.28 -11.41 9.80
CA LYS A 63 2.99 -11.59 11.06
C LYS A 63 4.37 -10.91 11.03
N LEU A 64 5.15 -11.16 9.97
CA LEU A 64 6.48 -10.55 9.82
C LEU A 64 6.44 -9.02 9.75
N ILE A 65 5.37 -8.46 9.19
CA ILE A 65 5.17 -7.01 9.11
C ILE A 65 4.77 -6.42 10.46
N VAL A 66 3.78 -7.02 11.13
CA VAL A 66 3.28 -6.53 12.43
C VAL A 66 4.39 -6.46 13.47
N GLU A 67 5.32 -7.43 13.48
CA GLU A 67 6.51 -7.43 14.35
C GLU A 67 7.44 -6.23 14.14
N GLN A 68 7.33 -5.53 13.00
CA GLN A 68 8.16 -4.38 12.65
C GLN A 68 7.48 -3.02 12.93
N ILE A 69 6.20 -3.02 13.28
CA ILE A 69 5.42 -1.79 13.48
C ILE A 69 5.57 -1.33 14.93
N PRO A 70 6.03 -0.10 15.19
CA PRO A 70 6.09 0.44 16.55
C PRO A 70 4.75 1.03 17.00
N ASP A 71 4.56 1.17 18.30
CA ASP A 71 3.49 2.00 18.87
C ASP A 71 3.51 3.41 18.28
N GLY A 72 2.35 3.96 18.01
CA GLY A 72 2.20 5.31 17.45
C GLY A 72 2.55 5.44 15.97
N ALA A 73 2.86 4.34 15.27
CA ALA A 73 3.09 4.38 13.84
C ALA A 73 1.87 4.92 13.08
N CYS A 74 2.11 5.71 12.04
CA CYS A 74 1.07 6.16 11.11
C CYS A 74 1.03 5.24 9.90
N LEU A 75 -0.14 4.67 9.62
CA LEU A 75 -0.30 3.58 8.67
C LEU A 75 -0.90 4.05 7.34
N GLN A 76 -0.38 3.49 6.25
CA GLN A 76 -1.03 3.37 4.95
C GLN A 76 -1.10 1.87 4.60
N LEU A 77 -2.29 1.39 4.32
CA LEU A 77 -2.55 0.03 3.86
C LEU A 77 -3.03 0.07 2.40
N GLY A 78 -2.40 -0.73 1.55
CA GLY A 78 -2.88 -0.98 0.21
C GLY A 78 -4.20 -1.79 0.21
N ILE A 79 -4.67 -2.12 -0.98
CA ILE A 79 -5.86 -2.95 -1.17
C ILE A 79 -5.48 -4.42 -1.35
N GLY A 80 -6.39 -5.33 -0.97
CA GLY A 80 -6.26 -6.77 -1.19
C GLY A 80 -6.18 -7.60 0.09
N GLY A 81 -6.04 -8.90 -0.08
CA GLY A 81 -6.07 -9.87 1.03
C GLY A 81 -4.98 -9.65 2.06
N MET A 82 -3.75 -9.38 1.62
CA MET A 82 -2.61 -9.23 2.52
C MET A 82 -2.67 -7.98 3.40
N PRO A 83 -2.90 -6.74 2.88
CA PRO A 83 -3.09 -5.57 3.73
C PRO A 83 -4.27 -5.71 4.71
N ASN A 84 -5.36 -6.35 4.30
CA ASN A 84 -6.49 -6.63 5.19
C ASN A 84 -6.09 -7.61 6.31
N THR A 85 -5.27 -8.62 6.00
CA THR A 85 -4.75 -9.55 7.00
C THR A 85 -3.83 -8.85 8.00
N VAL A 86 -2.99 -7.93 7.53
CA VAL A 86 -2.18 -7.08 8.42
C VAL A 86 -3.08 -6.28 9.35
N GLY A 87 -4.13 -5.62 8.83
CA GLY A 87 -5.10 -4.89 9.64
C GLY A 87 -5.77 -5.74 10.72
N ALA A 88 -6.21 -6.95 10.37
CA ALA A 88 -6.80 -7.89 11.32
C ALA A 88 -5.81 -8.30 12.44
N MET A 89 -4.57 -8.62 12.09
CA MET A 89 -3.54 -8.95 13.08
C MET A 89 -3.17 -7.78 13.97
N LEU A 90 -3.17 -6.56 13.44
CA LEU A 90 -2.97 -5.35 14.24
C LEU A 90 -4.07 -5.15 15.28
N CYS A 91 -5.32 -5.51 14.97
CA CYS A 91 -6.42 -5.48 15.94
C CYS A 91 -6.16 -6.40 17.14
N GLU A 92 -5.55 -7.56 16.91
CA GLU A 92 -5.23 -8.56 17.93
C GLU A 92 -3.92 -8.27 18.68
N SER A 93 -3.06 -7.39 18.16
CA SER A 93 -1.77 -7.05 18.74
C SER A 93 -1.87 -6.17 19.97
N ASP A 94 -0.79 -6.03 20.74
CA ASP A 94 -0.69 -5.09 21.87
C ASP A 94 -0.37 -3.64 21.44
N LEU A 95 -0.25 -3.38 20.14
CA LEU A 95 0.04 -2.06 19.59
C LEU A 95 -1.07 -1.06 19.90
N LYS A 96 -0.68 0.19 20.10
CA LYS A 96 -1.56 1.29 20.49
C LYS A 96 -1.15 2.61 19.88
N ASP A 97 -2.06 3.57 19.98
CA ASP A 97 -1.86 4.94 19.51
C ASP A 97 -1.52 5.05 18.00
N LEU A 98 -1.94 4.08 17.20
CA LEU A 98 -1.70 4.09 15.76
C LEU A 98 -2.37 5.31 15.11
N GLY A 99 -1.78 5.80 14.04
CA GLY A 99 -2.31 6.85 13.18
C GLY A 99 -2.74 6.30 11.82
N VAL A 100 -3.54 7.07 11.11
CA VAL A 100 -3.94 6.78 9.72
C VAL A 100 -3.69 7.99 8.85
N HIS A 101 -2.99 7.77 7.74
CA HIS A 101 -2.84 8.70 6.63
C HIS A 101 -2.68 7.86 5.36
N THR A 102 -3.71 7.79 4.55
CA THR A 102 -3.83 6.82 3.46
C THR A 102 -4.51 7.45 2.24
N GLU A 103 -4.26 6.91 1.07
CA GLU A 103 -5.03 7.27 -0.12
C GLU A 103 -6.45 6.72 -0.02
N MET A 104 -6.58 5.40 0.11
CA MET A 104 -7.87 4.73 0.24
C MET A 104 -8.12 4.28 1.68
N TYR A 105 -9.28 4.66 2.22
CA TYR A 105 -9.75 4.18 3.52
C TYR A 105 -10.48 2.85 3.34
N VAL A 106 -10.08 1.84 4.10
CA VAL A 106 -10.60 0.45 4.00
C VAL A 106 -11.15 -0.03 5.34
N ASP A 107 -11.96 -1.12 5.33
CA ASP A 107 -12.60 -1.69 6.53
C ASP A 107 -11.62 -1.97 7.68
N ALA A 108 -10.38 -2.36 7.37
CA ALA A 108 -9.35 -2.62 8.36
C ALA A 108 -9.11 -1.44 9.31
N TYR A 109 -9.23 -0.19 8.84
CA TYR A 109 -9.08 0.97 9.70
C TYR A 109 -10.29 1.16 10.63
N VAL A 110 -11.49 0.82 10.16
CA VAL A 110 -12.69 0.81 11.02
C VAL A 110 -12.51 -0.20 12.14
N ASP A 111 -12.04 -1.41 11.81
CA ASP A 111 -11.80 -2.46 12.81
C ASP A 111 -10.76 -2.03 13.84
N LEU A 112 -9.65 -1.45 13.40
CA LEU A 112 -8.61 -0.89 14.25
C LEU A 112 -9.12 0.24 15.16
N ALA A 113 -9.95 1.14 14.63
CA ALA A 113 -10.55 2.22 15.40
C ALA A 113 -11.53 1.69 16.47
N MET A 114 -12.39 0.75 16.08
CA MET A 114 -13.34 0.09 16.99
C MET A 114 -12.64 -0.74 18.08
N ALA A 115 -11.49 -1.32 17.76
CA ALA A 115 -10.62 -2.00 18.72
C ALA A 115 -9.81 -1.04 19.62
N GLY A 116 -9.95 0.29 19.43
CA GLY A 116 -9.24 1.30 20.22
C GLY A 116 -7.75 1.39 19.92
N LYS A 117 -7.29 0.84 18.78
CA LYS A 117 -5.88 0.87 18.38
C LYS A 117 -5.48 2.18 17.70
N VAL A 118 -6.43 2.86 17.05
CA VAL A 118 -6.20 4.11 16.30
C VAL A 118 -6.68 5.30 17.11
N THR A 119 -5.74 6.14 17.55
CA THR A 119 -6.01 7.42 18.21
C THR A 119 -5.55 8.62 17.38
N CYS A 120 -4.62 8.42 16.46
CA CYS A 120 -3.91 9.47 15.71
C CYS A 120 -3.21 10.51 16.60
N MET A 121 -3.07 10.27 17.90
CA MET A 121 -2.55 11.26 18.87
C MET A 121 -1.03 11.40 18.79
N LYS A 122 -0.33 10.45 18.15
CA LYS A 122 1.12 10.48 17.95
C LYS A 122 1.53 11.11 16.63
N LYS A 123 0.57 11.39 15.74
CA LYS A 123 0.86 12.12 14.49
C LYS A 123 1.35 13.51 14.82
N ASN A 124 2.39 13.97 14.12
CA ASN A 124 2.95 15.32 14.25
C ASN A 124 2.23 16.35 13.35
N ILE A 125 1.49 15.88 12.34
CA ILE A 125 0.53 16.69 11.56
C ILE A 125 -0.84 16.02 11.61
N ASP A 126 -1.93 16.75 11.44
CA ASP A 126 -3.32 16.25 11.49
C ASP A 126 -3.59 15.39 12.72
N ARG A 127 -3.10 15.83 13.86
CA ARG A 127 -3.21 15.09 15.12
C ARG A 127 -4.66 14.83 15.50
N GLY A 128 -4.97 13.58 15.86
CA GLY A 128 -6.32 13.15 16.19
C GLY A 128 -7.21 12.90 14.97
N ARG A 129 -6.68 12.95 13.75
CA ARG A 129 -7.44 12.75 12.52
C ARG A 129 -6.91 11.57 11.70
N GLN A 130 -7.84 10.75 11.23
CA GLN A 130 -7.61 9.70 10.23
C GLN A 130 -7.78 10.31 8.85
N VAL A 131 -6.67 10.53 8.16
CA VAL A 131 -6.64 11.25 6.87
C VAL A 131 -6.73 10.29 5.70
N PHE A 132 -7.59 10.58 4.71
CA PHE A 132 -7.76 9.77 3.52
C PHE A 132 -8.26 10.61 2.34
N ALA A 133 -8.05 10.12 1.10
CA ALA A 133 -8.53 10.79 -0.11
C ALA A 133 -9.90 10.25 -0.56
N PHE A 134 -10.07 8.93 -0.53
CA PHE A 134 -11.33 8.26 -0.85
C PHE A 134 -11.47 6.96 -0.05
N ALA A 135 -12.65 6.34 -0.13
CA ALA A 135 -12.94 5.14 0.64
C ALA A 135 -13.67 4.10 -0.20
N ALA A 136 -13.39 2.83 0.07
CA ALA A 136 -14.14 1.72 -0.48
C ALA A 136 -14.09 0.51 0.48
N GLY A 137 -15.25 -0.10 0.73
CA GLY A 137 -15.36 -1.22 1.66
C GLY A 137 -16.78 -1.72 1.80
N THR A 138 -17.14 -2.14 2.98
CA THR A 138 -18.48 -2.60 3.35
C THR A 138 -19.37 -1.45 3.83
N GLN A 139 -20.65 -1.71 4.05
CA GLN A 139 -21.58 -0.74 4.63
C GLN A 139 -21.07 -0.22 5.98
N LYS A 140 -20.46 -1.07 6.80
CA LYS A 140 -19.84 -0.69 8.07
C LYS A 140 -18.85 0.45 7.95
N LEU A 141 -18.04 0.46 6.86
CA LEU A 141 -17.09 1.52 6.59
C LEU A 141 -17.81 2.82 6.25
N TYR A 142 -18.85 2.79 5.43
CA TYR A 142 -19.61 3.97 5.05
C TYR A 142 -20.35 4.57 6.24
N ASP A 143 -20.97 3.73 7.09
CA ASP A 143 -21.61 4.16 8.32
C ASP A 143 -20.61 4.78 9.32
N TYR A 144 -19.38 4.26 9.35
CA TYR A 144 -18.32 4.80 10.22
C TYR A 144 -17.82 6.17 9.74
N LEU A 145 -17.76 6.41 8.43
CA LEU A 145 -17.28 7.67 7.87
C LEU A 145 -18.32 8.81 7.95
N ASP A 146 -19.61 8.45 8.04
CA ASP A 146 -20.69 9.44 8.01
C ASP A 146 -20.64 10.35 9.23
N ASP A 147 -20.50 11.66 8.97
CA ASP A 147 -20.39 12.72 9.98
C ASP A 147 -19.36 12.45 11.11
N ASN A 148 -18.32 11.67 10.83
CA ASN A 148 -17.33 11.29 11.85
C ASN A 148 -16.21 12.33 11.96
N PRO A 149 -16.12 13.08 13.09
CA PRO A 149 -15.09 14.11 13.24
C PRO A 149 -13.67 13.57 13.46
N ALA A 150 -13.49 12.26 13.74
CA ALA A 150 -12.18 11.65 13.79
C ALA A 150 -11.58 11.37 12.39
N CYS A 151 -12.43 11.40 11.37
CA CYS A 151 -12.06 11.19 9.97
C CYS A 151 -11.87 12.53 9.25
N MET A 152 -10.92 12.60 8.35
CA MET A 152 -10.60 13.80 7.57
C MET A 152 -10.42 13.41 6.10
N ALA A 153 -11.43 13.67 5.28
CA ALA A 153 -11.29 13.63 3.85
C ALA A 153 -10.43 14.80 3.37
N ALA A 154 -9.45 14.54 2.52
CA ALA A 154 -8.55 15.54 1.99
C ALA A 154 -8.25 15.25 0.50
N PRO A 155 -7.89 16.24 -0.30
CA PRO A 155 -7.57 16.01 -1.71
C PRO A 155 -6.35 15.09 -1.86
N ILE A 156 -6.33 14.33 -2.95
CA ILE A 156 -5.22 13.40 -3.24
C ILE A 156 -3.87 14.12 -3.35
N SER A 157 -3.88 15.38 -3.78
CA SER A 157 -2.71 16.25 -3.81
C SER A 157 -2.12 16.56 -2.42
N TYR A 158 -2.84 16.26 -1.35
CA TYR A 158 -2.37 16.33 0.03
C TYR A 158 -2.04 14.96 0.59
N THR A 159 -2.94 13.99 0.44
CA THR A 159 -2.75 12.65 1.01
C THR A 159 -1.56 11.92 0.40
N ASN A 160 -1.33 12.12 -0.91
CA ASN A 160 -0.25 11.49 -1.66
C ASN A 160 0.97 12.40 -1.84
N ASP A 161 0.96 13.63 -1.29
CA ASP A 161 2.16 14.47 -1.34
C ASP A 161 3.29 13.85 -0.52
N ILE A 162 4.35 13.50 -1.21
CA ILE A 162 5.56 12.88 -0.62
C ILE A 162 6.10 13.71 0.54
N ARG A 163 6.03 15.04 0.47
CA ARG A 163 6.48 15.95 1.53
C ARG A 163 5.59 15.85 2.77
N THR A 164 4.28 15.76 2.56
CA THR A 164 3.29 15.56 3.64
C THR A 164 3.52 14.21 4.32
N ILE A 165 3.66 13.14 3.55
CA ILE A 165 3.92 11.79 4.08
C ILE A 165 5.25 11.76 4.84
N ALA A 166 6.32 12.31 4.25
CA ALA A 166 7.65 12.36 4.85
C ALA A 166 7.71 13.18 6.16
N ALA A 167 6.80 14.15 6.33
CA ALA A 167 6.70 14.95 7.56
C ALA A 167 6.04 14.19 8.72
N ILE A 168 5.42 13.04 8.48
CA ILE A 168 4.82 12.19 9.53
C ILE A 168 5.86 11.22 10.04
N ASP A 169 6.26 11.33 11.31
CA ASP A 169 7.20 10.42 11.95
C ASP A 169 6.63 9.00 12.05
N ASN A 170 7.49 7.99 11.94
CA ASN A 170 7.15 6.56 12.00
C ASN A 170 6.06 6.17 10.98
N PHE A 171 6.13 6.73 9.79
CA PHE A 171 5.19 6.39 8.74
C PHE A 171 5.45 4.98 8.21
N VAL A 172 4.42 4.15 8.16
CA VAL A 172 4.50 2.76 7.68
C VAL A 172 3.57 2.59 6.49
N SER A 173 4.14 2.36 5.30
CA SER A 173 3.38 2.02 4.10
C SER A 173 3.48 0.52 3.81
N ILE A 174 2.35 -0.10 3.48
CA ILE A 174 2.23 -1.54 3.21
C ILE A 174 1.48 -1.73 1.90
N ASN A 175 2.19 -2.20 0.88
CA ASN A 175 1.66 -2.34 -0.47
C ASN A 175 2.01 -3.70 -1.08
N ASN A 176 1.13 -4.22 -1.93
CA ASN A 176 1.36 -5.46 -2.66
C ASN A 176 2.17 -5.22 -3.94
N ALA A 177 2.91 -6.24 -4.35
CA ALA A 177 3.57 -6.28 -5.66
C ALA A 177 3.22 -7.55 -6.43
N VAL A 178 3.37 -7.46 -7.76
CA VAL A 178 3.29 -8.62 -8.66
C VAL A 178 4.61 -9.36 -8.68
N ASP A 179 5.71 -8.63 -8.93
CA ASP A 179 7.07 -9.18 -9.01
C ASP A 179 8.09 -8.19 -8.42
N VAL A 180 9.22 -8.75 -7.97
CA VAL A 180 10.42 -7.99 -7.57
C VAL A 180 11.63 -8.64 -8.23
N ASP A 181 12.54 -7.87 -8.82
CA ASP A 181 13.77 -8.42 -9.39
C ASP A 181 14.96 -8.38 -8.42
N LEU A 182 16.05 -9.05 -8.79
CA LEU A 182 17.26 -9.14 -7.96
C LEU A 182 17.95 -7.78 -7.71
N TYR A 183 17.61 -6.75 -8.47
CA TYR A 183 18.09 -5.39 -8.23
C TYR A 183 17.23 -4.64 -7.21
N GLY A 184 16.04 -5.16 -6.89
CA GLY A 184 15.06 -4.54 -6.02
C GLY A 184 14.10 -3.59 -6.73
N GLN A 185 13.96 -3.70 -8.06
CA GLN A 185 12.89 -3.04 -8.80
C GLN A 185 11.57 -3.77 -8.55
N VAL A 186 10.50 -3.03 -8.35
CA VAL A 186 9.17 -3.54 -8.01
C VAL A 186 8.20 -3.26 -9.14
N ASN A 187 7.47 -4.29 -9.55
CA ASN A 187 6.32 -4.18 -10.43
C ASN A 187 5.04 -4.45 -9.62
N GLY A 188 4.17 -3.47 -9.51
CA GLY A 188 2.86 -3.57 -8.85
C GLY A 188 1.68 -3.56 -9.81
N GLU A 189 1.89 -3.34 -11.11
CA GLU A 189 0.84 -2.94 -12.05
C GLU A 189 0.60 -3.91 -13.21
N THR A 190 1.60 -4.71 -13.59
CA THR A 190 1.56 -5.49 -14.84
C THR A 190 1.89 -6.96 -14.65
N ALA A 191 1.33 -7.80 -15.52
CA ALA A 191 1.78 -9.17 -15.74
C ALA A 191 2.40 -9.23 -17.15
N GLY A 192 3.74 -9.10 -17.23
CA GLY A 192 4.44 -8.85 -18.47
C GLY A 192 3.93 -7.55 -19.12
N THR A 193 3.47 -7.65 -20.38
CA THR A 193 2.90 -6.51 -21.13
C THR A 193 1.42 -6.21 -20.79
N LYS A 194 0.77 -7.06 -19.99
CA LYS A 194 -0.64 -6.89 -19.65
C LYS A 194 -0.79 -5.99 -18.44
N GLN A 195 -1.41 -4.82 -18.61
CA GLN A 195 -1.80 -3.95 -17.51
C GLN A 195 -2.86 -4.63 -16.64
N ILE A 196 -2.65 -4.68 -15.31
CA ILE A 196 -3.57 -5.24 -14.32
C ILE A 196 -4.28 -4.13 -13.57
N SER A 197 -3.55 -3.08 -13.20
CA SER A 197 -4.07 -1.92 -12.46
C SER A 197 -3.39 -0.63 -12.92
N GLY A 198 -3.88 0.51 -12.48
CA GLY A 198 -3.14 1.77 -12.54
C GLY A 198 -2.04 1.81 -11.47
N ALA A 199 -1.17 2.82 -11.56
CA ALA A 199 -0.08 3.04 -10.60
C ALA A 199 -0.63 3.34 -9.18
N GLY A 200 -1.72 4.08 -9.07
CA GLY A 200 -2.21 4.57 -7.79
C GLY A 200 -1.16 5.39 -7.04
N GLY A 201 -1.27 5.45 -5.74
CA GLY A 201 -0.35 6.17 -4.86
C GLY A 201 0.80 5.32 -4.32
N GLN A 202 1.01 4.09 -4.76
CA GLN A 202 2.02 3.20 -4.18
C GLN A 202 3.39 3.87 -4.10
N GLN A 203 3.86 4.43 -5.21
CA GLN A 203 5.17 5.09 -5.27
C GLN A 203 5.27 6.28 -4.31
N ASP A 204 4.21 7.08 -4.19
CA ASP A 204 4.18 8.25 -3.30
C ASP A 204 4.35 7.83 -1.84
N PHE A 205 3.60 6.81 -1.42
CA PHE A 205 3.66 6.29 -0.06
C PHE A 205 4.96 5.55 0.24
N VAL A 206 5.50 4.78 -0.72
CA VAL A 206 6.82 4.12 -0.59
C VAL A 206 7.91 5.16 -0.39
N LEU A 207 7.96 6.19 -1.23
CA LEU A 207 8.97 7.24 -1.15
C LEU A 207 8.76 8.12 0.09
N GLY A 208 7.53 8.49 0.40
CA GLY A 208 7.22 9.26 1.61
C GLY A 208 7.64 8.52 2.88
N ALA A 209 7.33 7.22 3.00
CA ALA A 209 7.77 6.38 4.11
C ALA A 209 9.30 6.23 4.16
N TYR A 210 9.96 6.12 3.01
CA TYR A 210 11.42 6.06 2.93
C TYR A 210 12.10 7.32 3.50
N LEU A 211 11.48 8.50 3.31
CA LEU A 211 11.98 9.79 3.77
C LEU A 211 11.51 10.15 5.19
N SER A 212 10.43 9.53 5.66
CA SER A 212 9.90 9.75 7.01
C SER A 212 10.91 9.35 8.08
N LYS A 213 11.02 10.15 9.14
CA LYS A 213 11.86 9.82 10.30
C LYS A 213 11.29 8.59 11.03
N GLY A 214 12.07 7.50 11.06
CA GLY A 214 11.63 6.22 11.59
C GLY A 214 10.64 5.47 10.66
N GLY A 215 10.40 5.99 9.46
CA GLY A 215 9.48 5.40 8.49
C GLY A 215 9.95 4.08 7.91
N LYS A 216 9.00 3.26 7.47
CA LYS A 216 9.24 1.96 6.85
C LYS A 216 8.24 1.76 5.71
N SER A 217 8.72 1.29 4.55
CA SER A 217 7.86 0.83 3.46
C SER A 217 8.02 -0.67 3.26
N PHE A 218 6.91 -1.38 3.22
CA PHE A 218 6.86 -2.82 3.01
C PHE A 218 6.21 -3.13 1.65
N ILE A 219 6.96 -3.82 0.81
CA ILE A 219 6.48 -4.42 -0.43
C ILE A 219 6.23 -5.90 -0.16
N CYS A 220 4.98 -6.31 -0.28
CA CYS A 220 4.49 -7.62 0.11
C CYS A 220 4.12 -8.43 -1.12
N LEU A 221 4.52 -9.69 -1.15
CA LEU A 221 4.11 -10.62 -2.19
C LEU A 221 4.22 -12.06 -1.69
N SER A 222 3.36 -12.95 -2.21
CA SER A 222 3.65 -14.38 -2.11
C SER A 222 4.90 -14.69 -2.92
N SER A 223 5.77 -15.58 -2.46
CA SER A 223 7.02 -15.92 -3.17
C SER A 223 6.79 -16.53 -4.55
N THR A 224 5.62 -17.12 -4.78
CA THR A 224 5.24 -17.77 -6.04
C THR A 224 3.82 -17.43 -6.47
N HIS A 225 3.51 -17.67 -7.73
CA HIS A 225 2.15 -17.82 -8.25
C HIS A 225 2.06 -19.09 -9.10
N ALA A 226 0.86 -19.64 -9.20
CA ALA A 226 0.58 -20.77 -10.06
C ALA A 226 -0.19 -20.33 -11.30
N ASP A 227 0.17 -20.86 -12.45
CA ASP A 227 -0.63 -20.75 -13.66
C ASP A 227 -1.86 -21.66 -13.58
N LYS A 228 -2.73 -21.57 -14.59
CA LYS A 228 -3.97 -22.36 -14.65
C LYS A 228 -3.75 -23.87 -14.70
N ASP A 229 -2.59 -24.30 -15.19
CA ASP A 229 -2.17 -25.72 -15.25
C ASP A 229 -1.45 -26.19 -13.98
N GLY A 230 -1.28 -25.31 -12.98
CA GLY A 230 -0.61 -25.59 -11.73
C GLY A 230 0.90 -25.36 -11.75
N THR A 231 1.49 -24.91 -12.85
CA THR A 231 2.92 -24.60 -12.92
C THR A 231 3.26 -23.42 -12.01
N LEU A 232 4.21 -23.63 -11.11
CA LEU A 232 4.68 -22.60 -10.18
C LEU A 232 5.73 -21.70 -10.82
N HIS A 233 5.63 -20.42 -10.57
CA HIS A 233 6.58 -19.41 -10.98
C HIS A 233 6.99 -18.54 -9.80
N SER A 234 8.29 -18.23 -9.70
CA SER A 234 8.79 -17.29 -8.70
C SER A 234 8.32 -15.86 -8.99
N ARG A 235 7.94 -15.13 -7.94
CA ARG A 235 7.68 -13.68 -8.02
C ARG A 235 8.91 -12.85 -7.67
N ILE A 236 9.95 -13.47 -7.10
CA ILE A 236 11.29 -12.90 -7.07
C ILE A 236 11.99 -13.37 -8.34
N ARG A 237 12.35 -12.44 -9.22
CA ARG A 237 12.82 -12.71 -10.57
C ARG A 237 14.27 -12.27 -10.78
N PRO A 238 15.00 -12.89 -11.70
CA PRO A 238 16.33 -12.40 -12.09
C PRO A 238 16.28 -10.96 -12.60
N THR A 239 15.32 -10.66 -13.47
CA THR A 239 14.91 -9.34 -13.97
C THR A 239 13.41 -9.32 -14.09
N LEU A 240 12.78 -8.15 -14.02
CA LEU A 240 11.36 -8.04 -14.33
C LEU A 240 11.08 -8.61 -15.73
N GLN A 241 9.87 -9.13 -15.92
CA GLN A 241 9.45 -9.65 -17.22
C GLN A 241 9.53 -8.55 -18.29
N ASN A 242 9.86 -8.93 -19.51
CA ASN A 242 9.89 -7.98 -20.61
C ASN A 242 8.52 -7.31 -20.80
N GLY A 243 8.53 -5.97 -20.80
CA GLY A 243 7.32 -5.15 -20.88
C GLY A 243 6.65 -4.84 -19.53
N SER A 244 7.17 -5.36 -18.40
CA SER A 244 6.69 -4.97 -17.08
C SER A 244 7.05 -3.53 -16.76
N VAL A 245 6.15 -2.86 -16.03
CA VAL A 245 6.37 -1.51 -15.51
C VAL A 245 7.17 -1.58 -14.21
N VAL A 246 8.07 -0.63 -14.00
CA VAL A 246 8.71 -0.41 -12.70
C VAL A 246 7.87 0.57 -11.92
N THR A 247 7.06 0.07 -10.99
CA THR A 247 6.23 0.89 -10.11
C THR A 247 7.09 1.58 -9.06
N ASP A 248 7.93 0.83 -8.34
CA ASP A 248 8.89 1.39 -7.40
C ASP A 248 10.31 1.15 -7.88
N THR A 249 11.09 2.22 -7.89
CA THR A 249 12.49 2.12 -8.28
C THR A 249 13.32 1.46 -7.18
N ARG A 250 14.38 0.75 -7.57
CA ARG A 250 15.28 0.05 -6.63
C ARG A 250 15.88 0.94 -5.53
N VAL A 251 15.98 2.23 -5.76
CA VAL A 251 16.57 3.16 -4.77
C VAL A 251 15.60 3.49 -3.64
N ASN A 252 14.31 3.36 -3.88
CA ASN A 252 13.25 3.66 -2.92
C ASN A 252 12.70 2.42 -2.22
N THR A 253 12.89 1.22 -2.80
CA THR A 253 12.46 -0.04 -2.18
C THR A 253 13.21 -0.28 -0.88
N MET A 254 12.47 -0.39 0.22
CA MET A 254 13.03 -0.51 1.56
C MET A 254 12.91 -1.93 2.10
N TYR A 255 11.74 -2.39 2.45
CA TYR A 255 11.51 -3.77 2.89
C TYR A 255 10.76 -4.57 1.82
N VAL A 256 11.20 -5.80 1.60
CA VAL A 256 10.48 -6.79 0.79
C VAL A 256 10.13 -7.97 1.70
N VAL A 257 8.89 -8.43 1.63
CA VAL A 257 8.37 -9.47 2.52
C VAL A 257 7.68 -10.56 1.71
N THR A 258 8.06 -11.79 1.97
CA THR A 258 7.36 -13.01 1.52
C THR A 258 7.06 -13.88 2.72
N GLU A 259 6.39 -14.99 2.53
CA GLU A 259 6.17 -16.00 3.59
C GLU A 259 7.46 -16.62 4.13
N TYR A 260 8.59 -16.44 3.43
CA TYR A 260 9.91 -16.95 3.83
C TYR A 260 10.76 -15.93 4.60
N GLY A 261 10.33 -14.69 4.71
CA GLY A 261 11.03 -13.69 5.50
C GLY A 261 10.77 -12.24 5.10
N CYS A 262 11.37 -11.35 5.88
CA CYS A 262 11.36 -9.90 5.68
C CYS A 262 12.80 -9.40 5.57
N VAL A 263 13.15 -8.72 4.49
CA VAL A 263 14.49 -8.20 4.25
C VAL A 263 14.48 -6.71 3.97
N CYS A 264 15.45 -5.98 4.54
CA CYS A 264 15.66 -4.56 4.26
C CYS A 264 16.72 -4.40 3.17
N LEU A 265 16.39 -3.68 2.10
CA LEU A 265 17.26 -3.41 0.96
C LEU A 265 17.91 -2.03 1.01
N LYS A 266 17.49 -1.18 1.96
CA LYS A 266 18.00 0.20 2.11
C LYS A 266 19.49 0.19 2.42
N GLY A 267 20.27 0.94 1.63
CA GLY A 267 21.71 1.07 1.85
C GLY A 267 22.58 -0.10 1.36
N LEU A 268 21.97 -1.13 0.80
CA LEU A 268 22.70 -2.32 0.30
C LEU A 268 23.21 -2.12 -1.12
N THR A 269 24.36 -2.75 -1.40
CA THR A 269 24.89 -2.92 -2.76
C THR A 269 24.00 -3.86 -3.59
N VAL A 270 24.18 -3.88 -4.91
CA VAL A 270 23.36 -4.74 -5.79
C VAL A 270 23.50 -6.21 -5.44
N TRP A 271 24.70 -6.68 -5.14
CA TRP A 271 24.92 -8.09 -4.79
C TRP A 271 24.32 -8.46 -3.43
N GLU A 272 24.39 -7.57 -2.42
CA GLU A 272 23.73 -7.77 -1.13
C GLU A 272 22.22 -7.80 -1.27
N ARG A 273 21.65 -6.95 -2.15
CA ARG A 273 20.22 -6.99 -2.47
C ARG A 273 19.79 -8.34 -3.05
N ALA A 274 20.55 -8.82 -4.05
CA ALA A 274 20.27 -10.12 -4.66
C ALA A 274 20.36 -11.27 -3.64
N GLU A 275 21.39 -11.28 -2.78
CA GLU A 275 21.52 -12.27 -1.69
C GLU A 275 20.30 -12.25 -0.77
N LYS A 276 19.88 -11.07 -0.32
CA LYS A 276 18.72 -10.90 0.56
C LYS A 276 17.42 -11.34 -0.11
N LEU A 277 17.19 -10.95 -1.35
CA LEU A 277 15.98 -11.32 -2.09
C LEU A 277 15.92 -12.82 -2.36
N ILE A 278 17.05 -13.45 -2.72
CA ILE A 278 17.10 -14.90 -2.89
C ILE A 278 16.81 -15.64 -1.57
N SER A 279 17.24 -15.10 -0.43
CA SER A 279 16.99 -15.72 0.88
C SER A 279 15.51 -15.85 1.22
N ILE A 280 14.67 -14.93 0.70
CA ILE A 280 13.22 -14.91 0.90
C ILE A 280 12.42 -15.44 -0.31
N ALA A 281 13.10 -15.92 -1.36
CA ALA A 281 12.45 -16.62 -2.47
C ALA A 281 12.01 -18.03 -2.04
N HIS A 282 11.05 -18.59 -2.78
CA HIS A 282 10.66 -19.98 -2.58
C HIS A 282 11.89 -20.91 -2.75
N PRO A 283 12.10 -21.89 -1.86
CA PRO A 283 13.30 -22.72 -1.89
C PRO A 283 13.64 -23.34 -3.25
N ASP A 284 12.65 -23.82 -3.97
CA ASP A 284 12.84 -24.48 -5.26
C ASP A 284 13.42 -23.58 -6.36
N PHE A 285 13.33 -22.28 -6.20
CA PHE A 285 13.82 -21.29 -7.19
C PHE A 285 15.17 -20.67 -6.80
N ARG A 286 15.66 -20.86 -5.57
CA ARG A 286 16.87 -20.18 -5.10
C ARG A 286 18.11 -20.50 -5.91
N GLU A 287 18.32 -21.76 -6.25
CA GLU A 287 19.47 -22.19 -7.05
C GLU A 287 19.43 -21.63 -8.49
N GLU A 288 18.24 -21.51 -9.07
CA GLU A 288 18.08 -20.86 -10.37
C GLU A 288 18.41 -19.38 -10.29
N LEU A 289 17.88 -18.67 -9.27
CA LEU A 289 18.15 -17.25 -9.05
C LEU A 289 19.64 -16.98 -8.81
N ILE A 290 20.36 -17.86 -8.11
CA ILE A 290 21.79 -17.78 -7.92
C ILE A 290 22.53 -17.88 -9.26
N ARG A 291 22.20 -18.88 -10.09
CA ARG A 291 22.81 -19.04 -11.43
C ARG A 291 22.56 -17.83 -12.33
N GLU A 292 21.35 -17.28 -12.29
CA GLU A 292 21.03 -16.09 -13.08
C GLU A 292 21.75 -14.84 -12.55
N ALA A 293 21.94 -14.69 -11.25
CA ALA A 293 22.73 -13.60 -10.67
C ALA A 293 24.21 -13.68 -11.08
N GLU A 294 24.80 -14.90 -11.14
CA GLU A 294 26.16 -15.12 -11.64
C GLU A 294 26.26 -14.78 -13.13
N LYS A 295 25.30 -15.23 -13.93
CA LYS A 295 25.23 -14.97 -15.37
C LYS A 295 25.10 -13.46 -15.69
N GLN A 296 24.33 -12.73 -14.86
CA GLN A 296 24.19 -11.28 -14.95
C GLN A 296 25.38 -10.52 -14.34
N LYS A 297 26.36 -11.21 -13.78
CA LYS A 297 27.54 -10.63 -13.10
C LYS A 297 27.17 -9.71 -11.93
N ILE A 298 26.06 -9.98 -11.26
CA ILE A 298 25.67 -9.32 -10.00
C ILE A 298 26.73 -9.62 -8.94
N TRP A 299 27.20 -10.88 -8.89
CA TRP A 299 28.40 -11.29 -8.15
C TRP A 299 29.24 -12.26 -8.97
N TYR A 300 30.45 -12.49 -8.48
CA TYR A 300 31.36 -13.51 -8.99
C TYR A 300 31.49 -14.64 -7.98
N PRO A 301 31.93 -15.84 -8.39
CA PRO A 301 32.07 -16.99 -7.47
C PRO A 301 32.88 -16.70 -6.21
N HIS A 302 33.89 -15.81 -6.29
CA HIS A 302 34.72 -15.41 -5.14
C HIS A 302 34.05 -14.40 -4.20
N ASN A 303 32.93 -13.76 -4.62
CA ASN A 303 32.15 -12.84 -3.79
C ASN A 303 30.91 -13.50 -3.20
N ARG A 304 30.63 -14.75 -3.57
CA ARG A 304 29.51 -15.53 -3.06
C ARG A 304 29.79 -15.88 -1.60
N ARG A 305 28.88 -15.48 -0.73
CA ARG A 305 28.94 -15.79 0.71
C ARG A 305 28.09 -17.01 1.06
#